data_adda160e31e8b2d54b63e75e6d71b4c0
#
_entry.id   adda160e31e8b2d54b63e75e6d71b4c0
#
_cell.length_a   1.000
_cell.length_b   1.000
_cell.length_c   1.000
_cell.angle_alpha   90.00
_cell.angle_beta   90.00
_cell.angle_gamma   90.00
#
_symmetry.space_group_name_H-M   'P 1'
#
loop_
_entity.id
_entity.type
_entity.pdbx_description
1 polymer ?
#
loop_
_entity_poly.entity_id
_entity_poly.type
_entity_poly.pdbx_seq_one_letter_code
_entity_poly.pdbx_strand_id
1 'polypeptide(L)'
;MYQPVIISSGLVGWQFMQRTYDQQLSTFNDSAEIKRDTDYFVQNIGSIETAKDLVSDRRLLTVALGAFGLQDDIDNRYFIEKMLSDGTTATDALANRFSDSRYTDFSAAFGLGPSEARGALSTGFAEEIVTAFQANSFEIATGNQDDDMRIALYAERTLPAVVGGTGSETTKWFSIMGQAPLRSLFETAFGLPEAFGQAD
;
A
#
# COMPACT_ATOMS: atom_id res chain seq x y z
N MET A 1 6.39 19.95 3.31
CA MET A 1 6.29 18.52 3.67
C MET A 1 7.44 18.16 4.58
N TYR A 2 7.21 17.48 5.70
CA TYR A 2 8.28 16.91 6.54
C TYR A 2 9.04 15.85 5.73
N GLN A 3 10.38 15.87 5.85
CA GLN A 3 11.21 14.84 5.21
C GLN A 3 11.84 13.95 6.29
N PRO A 4 11.82 12.62 6.12
CA PRO A 4 12.54 11.70 7.00
C PRO A 4 14.03 12.05 7.07
N VAL A 5 14.63 11.88 8.23
CA VAL A 5 16.06 12.13 8.45
C VAL A 5 16.84 10.88 8.14
N ILE A 6 17.67 10.93 7.10
CA ILE A 6 18.59 9.86 6.71
C ILE A 6 20.01 10.41 6.86
N ILE A 7 20.79 9.85 7.79
CA ILE A 7 22.15 10.34 8.09
C ILE A 7 23.21 9.67 7.22
N SER A 8 22.91 8.50 6.65
CA SER A 8 23.82 7.69 5.84
C SER A 8 23.03 6.59 5.15
N SER A 9 23.54 6.08 4.03
CA SER A 9 23.04 4.87 3.37
C SER A 9 23.55 3.59 4.03
N GLY A 10 23.01 2.44 3.60
CA GLY A 10 23.44 1.11 4.03
C GLY A 10 23.14 0.83 5.51
N LEU A 11 23.89 -0.10 6.11
CA LEU A 11 23.61 -0.64 7.44
C LEU A 11 23.62 0.42 8.55
N VAL A 12 24.48 1.43 8.46
CA VAL A 12 24.55 2.50 9.47
C VAL A 12 23.30 3.36 9.42
N GLY A 13 22.88 3.75 8.22
CA GLY A 13 21.61 4.47 8.02
C GLY A 13 20.41 3.66 8.46
N TRP A 14 20.38 2.39 8.13
CA TRP A 14 19.32 1.45 8.55
C TRP A 14 19.19 1.37 10.07
N GLN A 15 20.31 1.17 10.80
CA GLN A 15 20.29 1.14 12.25
C GLN A 15 19.82 2.46 12.88
N PHE A 16 20.16 3.58 12.26
CA PHE A 16 19.64 4.89 12.70
C PHE A 16 18.15 4.99 12.45
N MET A 17 17.68 4.63 11.23
CA MET A 17 16.26 4.64 10.89
C MET A 17 15.45 3.77 11.86
N GLN A 18 15.85 2.56 12.13
CA GLN A 18 15.16 1.67 13.07
C GLN A 18 15.04 2.26 14.48
N ARG A 19 16.07 2.94 14.98
CA ARG A 19 16.06 3.57 16.33
C ARG A 19 15.17 4.80 16.40
N THR A 20 14.93 5.46 15.29
CA THR A 20 14.23 6.74 15.24
C THR A 20 12.89 6.66 14.50
N TYR A 21 12.55 5.47 13.98
CA TYR A 21 11.38 5.25 13.12
C TYR A 21 10.09 5.78 13.75
N ASP A 22 9.75 5.35 14.95
CA ASP A 22 8.50 5.75 15.60
C ASP A 22 8.41 7.27 15.80
N GLN A 23 9.52 7.89 16.21
CA GLN A 23 9.58 9.33 16.41
C GLN A 23 9.47 10.09 15.09
N GLN A 24 10.14 9.62 14.04
CA GLN A 24 10.08 10.23 12.72
C GLN A 24 8.71 10.06 12.08
N LEU A 25 8.13 8.86 12.16
CA LEU A 25 6.78 8.56 11.67
C LEU A 25 5.73 9.43 12.39
N SER A 26 5.80 9.53 13.71
CA SER A 26 4.91 10.41 14.48
C SER A 26 4.99 11.87 14.00
N THR A 27 6.22 12.38 13.85
CA THR A 27 6.43 13.77 13.37
C THR A 27 5.92 13.95 11.92
N PHE A 28 6.11 12.94 11.07
CA PHE A 28 5.59 12.94 9.71
C PHE A 28 4.05 12.97 9.67
N ASN A 29 3.42 12.15 10.49
CA ASN A 29 1.96 12.04 10.60
C ASN A 29 1.34 13.34 11.12
N ASP A 30 2.02 14.06 11.99
CA ASP A 30 1.59 15.36 12.51
C ASP A 30 1.79 16.52 11.51
N SER A 31 2.42 16.27 10.35
CA SER A 31 2.55 17.29 9.32
C SER A 31 1.18 17.72 8.80
N ALA A 32 1.04 19.03 8.52
CA ALA A 32 -0.25 19.61 8.15
C ALA A 32 -0.90 18.97 6.91
N GLU A 33 -0.10 18.44 5.99
CA GLU A 33 -0.58 17.80 4.78
C GLU A 33 -1.16 16.44 5.10
N ILE A 34 -0.40 15.55 5.76
CA ILE A 34 -0.85 14.20 6.13
C ILE A 34 -2.07 14.30 7.03
N LYS A 35 -2.00 15.13 8.08
CA LYS A 35 -3.11 15.30 9.01
C LYS A 35 -4.39 15.77 8.33
N ARG A 36 -4.31 16.76 7.47
CA ARG A 36 -5.48 17.26 6.73
C ARG A 36 -6.14 16.17 5.89
N ASP A 37 -5.35 15.35 5.19
CA ASP A 37 -5.87 14.34 4.30
C ASP A 37 -6.43 13.13 5.07
N THR A 38 -5.77 12.72 6.15
CA THR A 38 -6.28 11.65 7.03
C THR A 38 -7.52 12.08 7.82
N ASP A 39 -7.54 13.29 8.38
CA ASP A 39 -8.74 13.82 9.08
C ASP A 39 -9.95 13.87 8.12
N TYR A 40 -9.72 14.30 6.88
CA TYR A 40 -10.77 14.30 5.86
C TYR A 40 -11.27 12.89 5.54
N PHE A 41 -10.36 11.94 5.37
CA PHE A 41 -10.71 10.56 5.09
C PHE A 41 -11.59 9.99 6.21
N VAL A 42 -11.18 10.09 7.45
CA VAL A 42 -11.95 9.58 8.60
C VAL A 42 -13.35 10.18 8.66
N GLN A 43 -13.49 11.49 8.38
CA GLN A 43 -14.78 12.18 8.44
C GLN A 43 -15.73 11.82 7.31
N ASN A 44 -15.22 11.41 6.14
CA ASN A 44 -16.05 11.30 4.94
C ASN A 44 -16.17 9.88 4.37
N ILE A 45 -15.26 8.95 4.72
CA ILE A 45 -15.27 7.61 4.13
C ILE A 45 -16.56 6.83 4.39
N GLY A 46 -17.20 7.04 5.53
CA GLY A 46 -18.46 6.40 5.87
C GLY A 46 -19.64 6.75 4.93
N SER A 47 -19.54 7.83 4.17
CA SER A 47 -20.58 8.25 3.22
C SER A 47 -20.44 7.57 1.84
N ILE A 48 -19.35 6.86 1.58
CA ILE A 48 -19.09 6.20 0.30
C ILE A 48 -19.92 4.92 0.20
N GLU A 49 -20.76 4.86 -0.83
CA GLU A 49 -21.63 3.71 -1.09
C GLU A 49 -21.22 2.91 -2.34
N THR A 50 -20.59 3.58 -3.30
CA THR A 50 -20.22 2.98 -4.58
C THR A 50 -18.75 3.28 -4.94
N ALA A 51 -18.20 2.46 -5.83
CA ALA A 51 -16.88 2.72 -6.41
C ALA A 51 -16.80 4.11 -7.07
N LYS A 52 -17.87 4.53 -7.73
CA LYS A 52 -17.97 5.85 -8.36
C LYS A 52 -17.87 6.98 -7.34
N ASP A 53 -18.47 6.84 -6.16
CA ASP A 53 -18.38 7.86 -5.11
C ASP A 53 -16.93 8.03 -4.68
N LEU A 54 -16.22 6.92 -4.44
CA LEU A 54 -14.81 6.95 -4.03
C LEU A 54 -13.91 7.61 -5.08
N VAL A 55 -14.02 7.21 -6.36
CA VAL A 55 -13.16 7.76 -7.41
C VAL A 55 -13.51 9.21 -7.79
N SER A 56 -14.71 9.68 -7.43
CA SER A 56 -15.13 11.07 -7.64
C SER A 56 -14.53 12.02 -6.62
N ASP A 57 -14.22 11.55 -5.43
CA ASP A 57 -13.53 12.34 -4.39
C ASP A 57 -12.02 12.06 -4.42
N ARG A 58 -11.26 12.98 -5.04
CA ARG A 58 -9.81 12.84 -5.19
C ARG A 58 -9.08 12.72 -3.85
N ARG A 59 -9.57 13.36 -2.79
CA ARG A 59 -8.91 13.31 -1.47
C ARG A 59 -9.10 11.96 -0.81
N LEU A 60 -10.32 11.42 -0.84
CA LEU A 60 -10.59 10.06 -0.37
C LEU A 60 -9.78 9.05 -1.18
N LEU A 61 -9.78 9.19 -2.50
CA LEU A 61 -9.04 8.29 -3.39
C LEU A 61 -7.53 8.35 -3.14
N THR A 62 -6.97 9.53 -2.85
CA THR A 62 -5.53 9.67 -2.52
C THR A 62 -5.15 8.85 -1.30
N VAL A 63 -5.92 8.94 -0.22
CA VAL A 63 -5.66 8.17 1.00
C VAL A 63 -5.92 6.67 0.76
N ALA A 64 -7.01 6.34 0.07
CA ALA A 64 -7.37 4.97 -0.26
C ALA A 64 -6.29 4.26 -1.06
N LEU A 65 -5.86 4.82 -2.19
CA LEU A 65 -4.80 4.22 -3.03
C LEU A 65 -3.44 4.24 -2.33
N GLY A 66 -3.12 5.34 -1.63
CA GLY A 66 -1.86 5.46 -0.91
C GLY A 66 -1.71 4.43 0.21
N ALA A 67 -2.81 4.01 0.86
CA ALA A 67 -2.79 2.96 1.88
C ALA A 67 -2.29 1.60 1.34
N PHE A 68 -2.54 1.32 0.06
CA PHE A 68 -2.13 0.07 -0.61
C PHE A 68 -0.90 0.24 -1.51
N GLY A 69 -0.27 1.43 -1.54
CA GLY A 69 0.88 1.69 -2.41
C GLY A 69 0.51 1.76 -3.89
N LEU A 70 -0.73 2.15 -4.20
CA LEU A 70 -1.29 2.30 -5.56
C LEU A 70 -1.46 3.77 -5.96
N GLN A 71 -0.74 4.69 -5.32
CA GLN A 71 -0.86 6.15 -5.56
C GLN A 71 -0.61 6.57 -7.00
N ASP A 72 0.16 5.80 -7.75
CA ASP A 72 0.48 6.08 -9.15
C ASP A 72 -0.75 5.93 -10.07
N ASP A 73 -1.78 5.22 -9.61
CA ASP A 73 -3.04 5.03 -10.32
C ASP A 73 -4.10 6.10 -10.05
N ILE A 74 -3.74 7.17 -9.33
CA ILE A 74 -4.69 8.25 -8.94
C ILE A 74 -5.43 8.89 -10.13
N ASP A 75 -4.84 8.89 -11.28
CA ASP A 75 -5.43 9.45 -12.50
C ASP A 75 -6.12 8.38 -13.38
N ASN A 76 -5.96 7.09 -13.06
CA ASN A 76 -6.58 5.95 -13.75
C ASN A 76 -7.99 5.63 -13.20
N ARG A 77 -8.82 6.66 -12.98
CA ARG A 77 -10.09 6.55 -12.25
C ARG A 77 -11.03 5.49 -12.81
N TYR A 78 -11.15 5.39 -14.14
CA TYR A 78 -12.02 4.39 -14.76
C TYR A 78 -11.56 2.96 -14.43
N PHE A 79 -10.26 2.72 -14.47
CA PHE A 79 -9.67 1.43 -14.10
C PHE A 79 -9.95 1.09 -12.64
N ILE A 80 -9.73 2.03 -11.72
CA ILE A 80 -10.00 1.85 -10.29
C ILE A 80 -11.50 1.66 -10.02
N GLU A 81 -12.37 2.47 -10.64
CA GLU A 81 -13.82 2.31 -10.53
C GLU A 81 -14.27 0.92 -10.98
N LYS A 82 -13.78 0.46 -12.14
CA LYS A 82 -14.10 -0.86 -12.68
C LYS A 82 -13.66 -1.98 -11.74
N MET A 83 -12.44 -1.89 -11.23
CA MET A 83 -11.87 -2.87 -10.30
C MET A 83 -12.70 -2.99 -9.02
N LEU A 84 -13.01 -1.86 -8.38
CA LEU A 84 -13.83 -1.82 -7.17
C LEU A 84 -15.27 -2.29 -7.43
N SER A 85 -15.83 -1.94 -8.58
CA SER A 85 -17.21 -2.34 -8.94
C SER A 85 -17.32 -3.82 -9.27
N ASP A 86 -16.27 -4.45 -9.80
CA ASP A 86 -16.23 -5.89 -10.04
C ASP A 86 -16.06 -6.68 -8.73
N GLY A 87 -15.42 -6.07 -7.73
CA GLY A 87 -15.09 -6.72 -6.48
C GLY A 87 -14.06 -7.83 -6.62
N THR A 88 -14.10 -8.79 -5.70
CA THR A 88 -13.14 -9.91 -5.64
C THR A 88 -13.80 -11.29 -5.65
N THR A 89 -15.12 -11.35 -5.52
CA THR A 89 -15.88 -12.61 -5.37
C THR A 89 -15.96 -13.44 -6.67
N ALA A 90 -16.06 -12.77 -7.82
CA ALA A 90 -16.10 -13.47 -9.11
C ALA A 90 -14.68 -13.85 -9.54
N THR A 91 -14.52 -15.07 -10.06
CA THR A 91 -13.20 -15.57 -10.51
C THR A 91 -12.61 -14.75 -11.67
N ASP A 92 -13.46 -14.11 -12.46
CA ASP A 92 -13.10 -13.24 -13.57
C ASP A 92 -13.09 -11.74 -13.20
N ALA A 93 -13.29 -11.41 -11.92
CA ALA A 93 -13.17 -10.03 -11.43
C ALA A 93 -11.81 -9.43 -11.81
N LEU A 94 -11.83 -8.15 -12.17
CA LEU A 94 -10.63 -7.49 -12.69
C LEU A 94 -9.45 -7.56 -11.69
N ALA A 95 -9.70 -7.33 -10.41
CA ALA A 95 -8.68 -7.40 -9.35
C ALA A 95 -7.97 -8.76 -9.27
N ASN A 96 -8.70 -9.86 -9.50
CA ASN A 96 -8.16 -11.23 -9.42
C ASN A 96 -7.29 -11.62 -10.64
N ARG A 97 -7.22 -10.79 -11.66
CA ARG A 97 -6.45 -11.05 -12.90
C ARG A 97 -5.04 -10.48 -12.87
N PHE A 98 -4.72 -9.67 -11.86
CA PHE A 98 -3.40 -9.10 -11.68
C PHE A 98 -2.52 -9.99 -10.81
N SER A 99 -1.25 -10.09 -11.17
CA SER A 99 -0.23 -10.74 -10.34
C SER A 99 0.13 -9.92 -9.10
N ASP A 100 -0.11 -8.61 -9.14
CA ASP A 100 0.09 -7.69 -8.02
C ASP A 100 -1.12 -7.78 -7.07
N SER A 101 -0.93 -8.44 -5.93
CA SER A 101 -1.98 -8.67 -4.93
C SER A 101 -2.54 -7.38 -4.31
N ARG A 102 -1.80 -6.26 -4.39
CA ARG A 102 -2.26 -4.97 -3.84
C ARG A 102 -3.60 -4.54 -4.40
N TYR A 103 -3.89 -4.85 -5.66
CA TYR A 103 -5.17 -4.55 -6.28
C TYR A 103 -6.31 -5.40 -5.71
N THR A 104 -6.06 -6.68 -5.46
CA THR A 104 -7.04 -7.58 -4.83
C THR A 104 -7.28 -7.16 -3.38
N ASP A 105 -6.20 -6.86 -2.63
CA ASP A 105 -6.28 -6.42 -1.24
C ASP A 105 -7.04 -5.10 -1.12
N PHE A 106 -6.78 -4.14 -2.01
CA PHE A 106 -7.50 -2.87 -2.10
C PHE A 106 -9.00 -3.07 -2.38
N SER A 107 -9.34 -3.85 -3.40
CA SER A 107 -10.75 -4.09 -3.76
C SER A 107 -11.50 -4.82 -2.64
N ALA A 108 -10.88 -5.84 -2.04
CA ALA A 108 -11.44 -6.60 -0.92
C ALA A 108 -11.67 -5.74 0.32
N ALA A 109 -10.71 -4.87 0.66
CA ALA A 109 -10.81 -3.99 1.83
C ALA A 109 -11.99 -3.02 1.74
N PHE A 110 -12.22 -2.46 0.56
CA PHE A 110 -13.34 -1.53 0.36
C PHE A 110 -14.68 -2.24 0.18
N GLY A 111 -14.72 -3.44 -0.39
CA GLY A 111 -15.91 -4.26 -0.52
C GLY A 111 -17.05 -3.56 -1.27
N LEU A 112 -16.74 -2.90 -2.40
CA LEU A 112 -17.71 -2.15 -3.21
C LEU A 112 -18.25 -2.97 -4.39
N GLY A 113 -17.85 -4.23 -4.48
CA GLY A 113 -18.33 -5.19 -5.47
C GLY A 113 -19.70 -5.79 -5.15
N PRO A 114 -20.29 -6.53 -6.10
CA PRO A 114 -21.59 -7.17 -5.91
C PRO A 114 -21.55 -8.18 -4.75
N SER A 115 -22.49 -8.05 -3.82
CA SER A 115 -22.64 -8.94 -2.64
C SER A 115 -21.47 -8.91 -1.66
N GLU A 116 -20.59 -7.94 -1.75
CA GLU A 116 -19.53 -7.72 -0.77
C GLU A 116 -20.00 -6.82 0.39
N ALA A 117 -19.37 -6.99 1.55
CA ALA A 117 -19.61 -6.12 2.69
C ALA A 117 -18.74 -4.89 2.59
N ARG A 118 -19.35 -3.69 2.62
CA ARG A 118 -18.60 -2.43 2.54
C ARG A 118 -17.66 -2.27 3.74
N GLY A 119 -16.36 -2.18 3.47
CA GLY A 119 -15.33 -1.97 4.49
C GLY A 119 -15.58 -0.72 5.33
N ALA A 120 -16.05 0.37 4.70
CA ALA A 120 -16.36 1.64 5.36
C ALA A 120 -17.40 1.54 6.50
N LEU A 121 -18.18 0.45 6.56
CA LEU A 121 -19.12 0.18 7.64
C LEU A 121 -18.50 -0.62 8.79
N SER A 122 -17.29 -1.14 8.62
CA SER A 122 -16.60 -1.92 9.65
C SER A 122 -15.97 -0.99 10.68
N THR A 123 -16.09 -1.36 11.95
CA THR A 123 -15.44 -0.62 13.05
C THR A 123 -13.92 -0.70 12.86
N GLY A 124 -13.24 0.45 12.94
CA GLY A 124 -11.79 0.54 12.82
C GLY A 124 -11.27 0.64 11.39
N PHE A 125 -12.12 0.49 10.36
CA PHE A 125 -11.70 0.54 8.96
C PHE A 125 -10.96 1.84 8.60
N ALA A 126 -11.51 2.99 8.99
CA ALA A 126 -10.90 4.28 8.66
C ALA A 126 -9.52 4.43 9.28
N GLU A 127 -9.35 3.99 10.52
CA GLU A 127 -8.09 4.01 11.26
C GLU A 127 -7.06 3.06 10.65
N GLU A 128 -7.48 1.88 10.21
CA GLU A 128 -6.61 0.92 9.53
C GLU A 128 -6.07 1.48 8.21
N ILE A 129 -6.96 2.05 7.38
CA ILE A 129 -6.57 2.68 6.12
C ILE A 129 -5.65 3.88 6.35
N VAL A 130 -5.95 4.73 7.32
CA VAL A 130 -5.10 5.87 7.68
C VAL A 130 -3.73 5.41 8.15
N THR A 131 -3.65 4.39 9.00
CA THR A 131 -2.37 3.85 9.47
C THR A 131 -1.52 3.32 8.31
N ALA A 132 -2.13 2.57 7.40
CA ALA A 132 -1.46 2.06 6.21
C ALA A 132 -1.00 3.20 5.27
N PHE A 133 -1.85 4.21 5.07
CA PHE A 133 -1.52 5.39 4.28
C PHE A 133 -0.32 6.15 4.85
N GLN A 134 -0.30 6.37 6.16
CA GLN A 134 0.79 7.06 6.86
C GLN A 134 2.11 6.31 6.73
N ALA A 135 2.10 4.99 6.93
CA ALA A 135 3.28 4.15 6.77
C ALA A 135 3.82 4.19 5.33
N ASN A 136 2.97 3.97 4.33
CA ASN A 136 3.36 4.03 2.93
C ASN A 136 3.85 5.42 2.51
N SER A 137 3.20 6.48 2.96
CA SER A 137 3.61 7.85 2.66
C SER A 137 4.98 8.19 3.25
N PHE A 138 5.27 7.70 4.46
CA PHE A 138 6.58 7.82 5.09
C PHE A 138 7.65 7.05 4.32
N GLU A 139 7.35 5.81 3.88
CA GLU A 139 8.23 4.99 3.04
C GLU A 139 8.57 5.71 1.73
N ILE A 140 7.56 6.29 1.05
CA ILE A 140 7.76 7.07 -0.18
C ILE A 140 8.63 8.31 0.07
N ALA A 141 8.36 9.05 1.15
CA ALA A 141 9.15 10.22 1.52
C ALA A 141 10.61 9.83 1.84
N THR A 142 10.83 8.65 2.41
CA THR A 142 12.16 8.06 2.63
C THR A 142 12.82 7.72 1.29
N GLY A 143 12.08 7.09 0.37
CA GLY A 143 12.57 6.69 -0.95
C GLY A 143 13.00 7.85 -1.85
N ASN A 144 12.42 9.03 -1.66
CA ASN A 144 12.87 10.23 -2.36
C ASN A 144 14.32 10.63 -2.03
N GLN A 145 14.90 10.07 -0.96
CA GLN A 145 16.26 10.31 -0.53
C GLN A 145 17.14 9.04 -0.64
N ASP A 146 16.57 7.87 -0.35
CA ASP A 146 17.25 6.57 -0.34
C ASP A 146 16.23 5.47 -0.66
N ASP A 147 16.27 4.96 -1.90
CA ASP A 147 15.32 3.94 -2.37
C ASP A 147 15.56 2.57 -1.71
N ASP A 148 16.81 2.21 -1.42
CA ASP A 148 17.13 0.98 -0.68
C ASP A 148 16.52 1.00 0.72
N MET A 149 16.54 2.17 1.37
CA MET A 149 15.91 2.35 2.67
C MET A 149 14.39 2.19 2.60
N ARG A 150 13.77 2.73 1.55
CA ARG A 150 12.33 2.54 1.30
C ARG A 150 11.98 1.07 1.12
N ILE A 151 12.75 0.36 0.29
CA ILE A 151 12.56 -1.08 0.04
C ILE A 151 12.70 -1.87 1.34
N ALA A 152 13.69 -1.54 2.18
CA ALA A 152 13.90 -2.19 3.47
C ALA A 152 12.73 -1.96 4.45
N LEU A 153 12.22 -0.72 4.57
CA LEU A 153 11.06 -0.39 5.40
C LEU A 153 9.81 -1.12 4.91
N TYR A 154 9.56 -1.11 3.60
CA TYR A 154 8.45 -1.82 3.00
C TYR A 154 8.50 -3.33 3.30
N ALA A 155 9.67 -3.93 3.14
CA ALA A 155 9.87 -5.35 3.39
C ALA A 155 9.67 -5.70 4.88
N GLU A 156 10.23 -4.92 5.80
CA GLU A 156 10.06 -5.12 7.24
C GLU A 156 8.58 -5.14 7.65
N ARG A 157 7.79 -4.24 7.08
CA ARG A 157 6.36 -4.15 7.34
C ARG A 157 5.55 -5.27 6.68
N THR A 158 5.88 -5.63 5.43
CA THR A 158 5.01 -6.47 4.59
C THR A 158 5.34 -7.97 4.67
N LEU A 159 6.62 -8.34 4.76
CA LEU A 159 7.04 -9.75 4.77
C LEU A 159 6.41 -10.58 5.89
N PRO A 160 6.26 -10.10 7.14
CA PRO A 160 5.62 -10.90 8.19
C PRO A 160 4.21 -11.36 7.83
N ALA A 161 3.42 -10.50 7.18
CA ALA A 161 2.06 -10.84 6.75
C ALA A 161 2.06 -11.85 5.59
N VAL A 162 2.95 -11.71 4.61
CA VAL A 162 3.08 -12.66 3.48
C VAL A 162 3.54 -14.03 3.98
N VAL A 163 4.56 -14.07 4.83
CA VAL A 163 5.12 -15.34 5.37
C VAL A 163 4.14 -16.01 6.32
N GLY A 164 3.46 -15.24 7.18
CA GLY A 164 2.45 -15.74 8.13
C GLY A 164 1.13 -16.16 7.50
N GLY A 165 0.88 -15.81 6.24
CA GLY A 165 -0.35 -16.17 5.52
C GLY A 165 -0.52 -17.69 5.35
N THR A 166 -1.78 -18.12 5.18
CA THR A 166 -2.19 -19.55 5.09
C THR A 166 -1.95 -20.18 3.71
N GLY A 167 -1.45 -19.42 2.74
CA GLY A 167 -1.15 -19.89 1.39
C GLY A 167 -0.01 -20.92 1.33
N SER A 168 0.04 -21.68 0.23
CA SER A 168 1.18 -22.56 -0.06
C SER A 168 2.47 -21.75 -0.21
N GLU A 169 3.64 -22.41 -0.07
CA GLU A 169 4.95 -21.78 -0.34
C GLU A 169 4.98 -21.11 -1.73
N THR A 170 4.44 -21.80 -2.74
CA THR A 170 4.33 -21.26 -4.10
C THR A 170 3.49 -19.97 -4.13
N THR A 171 2.35 -19.95 -3.44
CA THR A 171 1.49 -18.75 -3.34
C THR A 171 2.22 -17.59 -2.69
N LYS A 172 2.96 -17.85 -1.61
CA LYS A 172 3.77 -16.83 -0.91
C LYS A 172 4.85 -16.25 -1.83
N TRP A 173 5.54 -17.09 -2.58
CA TRP A 173 6.52 -16.62 -3.56
C TRP A 173 5.89 -15.79 -4.68
N PHE A 174 4.73 -16.18 -5.20
CA PHE A 174 4.01 -15.35 -6.16
C PHE A 174 3.62 -14.00 -5.58
N SER A 175 3.18 -13.95 -4.32
CA SER A 175 2.87 -12.69 -3.63
C SER A 175 4.10 -11.80 -3.46
N ILE A 176 5.26 -12.38 -3.17
CA ILE A 176 6.54 -11.64 -3.10
C ILE A 176 6.93 -11.10 -4.47
N MET A 177 6.93 -11.95 -5.49
CA MET A 177 7.36 -11.59 -6.84
C MET A 177 6.39 -10.62 -7.54
N GLY A 178 5.11 -10.64 -7.17
CA GLY A 178 4.10 -9.70 -7.67
C GLY A 178 4.26 -8.27 -7.13
N GLN A 179 4.95 -8.10 -6.01
CA GLN A 179 5.17 -6.78 -5.39
C GLN A 179 6.56 -6.26 -5.73
N ALA A 180 6.65 -5.23 -6.56
CA ALA A 180 7.92 -4.73 -7.07
C ALA A 180 9.00 -4.43 -5.99
N PRO A 181 8.70 -3.82 -4.82
CA PRO A 181 9.72 -3.61 -3.80
C PRO A 181 10.26 -4.92 -3.19
N LEU A 182 9.39 -5.91 -2.94
CA LEU A 182 9.83 -7.21 -2.42
C LEU A 182 10.64 -7.97 -3.47
N ARG A 183 10.18 -7.95 -4.73
CA ARG A 183 10.93 -8.56 -5.82
C ARG A 183 12.34 -7.97 -5.92
N SER A 184 12.48 -6.65 -5.93
CA SER A 184 13.77 -5.95 -5.99
C SER A 184 14.68 -6.35 -4.81
N LEU A 185 14.12 -6.47 -3.60
CA LEU A 185 14.87 -6.95 -2.44
C LEU A 185 15.44 -8.35 -2.67
N PHE A 186 14.63 -9.29 -3.14
CA PHE A 186 15.07 -10.68 -3.34
C PHE A 186 16.00 -10.82 -4.53
N GLU A 187 15.78 -10.08 -5.63
CA GLU A 187 16.70 -10.02 -6.77
C GLU A 187 18.09 -9.56 -6.32
N THR A 188 18.13 -8.49 -5.51
CA THR A 188 19.40 -7.98 -4.95
C THR A 188 20.03 -8.98 -3.99
N ALA A 189 19.26 -9.54 -3.06
CA ALA A 189 19.76 -10.47 -2.02
C ALA A 189 20.34 -11.76 -2.62
N PHE A 190 19.77 -12.26 -3.72
CA PHE A 190 20.19 -13.49 -4.39
C PHE A 190 21.11 -13.24 -5.60
N GLY A 191 21.40 -11.97 -5.92
CA GLY A 191 22.20 -11.62 -7.11
C GLY A 191 21.52 -12.00 -8.43
N LEU A 192 20.19 -11.95 -8.48
CA LEU A 192 19.42 -12.26 -9.66
C LEU A 192 19.39 -11.05 -10.60
N PRO A 193 19.33 -11.25 -11.93
CA PRO A 193 19.16 -10.15 -12.86
C PRO A 193 17.77 -9.52 -12.73
N GLU A 194 17.66 -8.19 -12.95
CA GLU A 194 16.39 -7.44 -12.90
C GLU A 194 15.29 -8.02 -13.82
N ALA A 195 15.68 -8.69 -14.90
CA ALA A 195 14.74 -9.35 -15.81
C ALA A 195 14.23 -10.69 -15.30
N PHE A 196 14.66 -11.18 -14.12
CA PHE A 196 14.29 -12.50 -13.61
C PHE A 196 12.78 -12.63 -13.41
N GLY A 197 12.14 -11.59 -12.90
CA GLY A 197 10.69 -11.55 -12.70
C GLY A 197 9.87 -11.35 -13.98
N GLN A 198 10.52 -11.20 -15.16
CA GLN A 198 9.89 -11.03 -16.47
C GLN A 198 10.08 -12.27 -17.36
N ALA A 199 10.74 -13.30 -16.86
CA ALA A 199 10.92 -14.55 -17.60
C ALA A 199 9.59 -15.34 -17.53
N ASP A 200 8.97 -15.55 -18.70
CA ASP A 200 7.81 -16.43 -18.92
C ASP A 200 8.15 -17.91 -18.67
#